data_a1cf0ce9b86320c9a2e6921c056c52df
#
_entry.id   a1cf0ce9b86320c9a2e6921c056c52df
#
_cell.length_a   1.000
_cell.length_b   1.000
_cell.length_c   1.000
_cell.angle_alpha   90.00
_cell.angle_beta   90.00
_cell.angle_gamma   90.00
#
_symmetry.space_group_name_H-M   'P 1'
#
loop_
_entity.id
_entity.type
_entity.pdbx_description
1 polymer ?
#
loop_
_entity_poly.entity_id
_entity_poly.type
_entity_poly.pdbx_seq_one_letter_code
_entity_poly.pdbx_strand_id
1 'polypeptide(L)'
;MSGNQEPDAKLREASLEEEFPEIAEFDWDYAGIYLKDKTVLLQTVKDYYSVMERNICQLQELFEHIMDEDGLAEYRIFVHGLKSNSASVGALILDKLARLLEIAAIDGDIQRIQTLHPVFLEELEVHKQRMAPFFDTPKEEKTGSGDMQTLKIHLRDLRECLIERDYDPADEIMSEINQ
;
A
#
# COMPACT_ATOMS: atom_id res chain seq x y z
N MET A 1 -39.33 -38.25 -6.00
CA MET A 1 -38.14 -38.28 -5.16
C MET A 1 -37.08 -37.43 -5.82
N SER A 2 -36.99 -36.23 -5.36
CA SER A 2 -36.24 -35.15 -5.99
C SER A 2 -34.84 -35.13 -5.42
N GLY A 3 -33.85 -35.27 -6.30
CA GLY A 3 -32.46 -35.00 -5.95
C GLY A 3 -32.15 -33.55 -6.30
N ASN A 4 -32.10 -32.69 -5.29
CA ASN A 4 -31.54 -31.36 -5.43
C ASN A 4 -30.02 -31.51 -5.33
N GLN A 5 -29.32 -31.45 -6.45
CA GLN A 5 -27.86 -31.36 -6.48
C GLN A 5 -27.48 -29.89 -6.40
N GLU A 6 -26.68 -29.58 -5.41
CA GLU A 6 -26.05 -28.29 -5.15
C GLU A 6 -25.12 -27.90 -6.33
N PRO A 7 -25.40 -26.81 -7.05
CA PRO A 7 -24.46 -26.26 -8.03
C PRO A 7 -23.44 -25.30 -7.38
N ASP A 8 -23.59 -24.97 -6.10
CA ASP A 8 -22.84 -23.87 -5.48
C ASP A 8 -21.43 -24.20 -4.98
N ALA A 9 -21.11 -25.49 -4.77
CA ALA A 9 -19.78 -25.85 -4.26
C ALA A 9 -18.70 -25.76 -5.35
N LYS A 10 -19.01 -26.17 -6.58
CA LYS A 10 -18.06 -26.15 -7.71
C LYS A 10 -17.77 -24.73 -8.24
N LEU A 11 -18.72 -23.79 -8.10
CA LEU A 11 -18.51 -22.39 -8.48
C LEU A 11 -17.69 -21.62 -7.44
N ARG A 12 -17.70 -22.06 -6.18
CA ARG A 12 -16.83 -21.50 -5.11
C ARG A 12 -15.40 -22.01 -5.21
N GLU A 13 -15.16 -23.23 -5.63
CA GLU A 13 -13.80 -23.76 -5.85
C GLU A 13 -13.11 -23.19 -7.09
N ALA A 14 -13.86 -22.84 -8.14
CA ALA A 14 -13.30 -22.23 -9.35
C ALA A 14 -12.90 -20.75 -9.20
N SER A 15 -13.29 -20.07 -8.11
CA SER A 15 -12.89 -18.69 -7.81
C SER A 15 -11.66 -18.58 -6.92
N LEU A 16 -11.01 -19.67 -6.55
CA LEU A 16 -9.88 -19.72 -5.59
C LEU A 16 -8.52 -20.01 -6.24
N GLU A 17 -8.46 -20.09 -7.56
CA GLU A 17 -7.20 -20.18 -8.31
C GLU A 17 -6.85 -18.83 -8.97
N GLU A 18 -6.93 -17.73 -8.22
CA GLU A 18 -6.17 -16.56 -8.61
C GLU A 18 -4.69 -16.89 -8.40
N GLU A 19 -4.01 -17.21 -9.49
CA GLU A 19 -2.55 -17.34 -9.49
C GLU A 19 -1.94 -16.01 -9.03
N PHE A 20 -0.89 -16.08 -8.23
CA PHE A 20 -0.13 -14.87 -7.93
C PHE A 20 0.42 -14.29 -9.23
N PRO A 21 0.41 -12.95 -9.38
CA PRO A 21 0.97 -12.33 -10.56
C PRO A 21 2.46 -12.69 -10.66
N GLU A 22 2.91 -13.04 -11.87
CA GLU A 22 4.32 -13.28 -12.15
C GLU A 22 5.08 -11.93 -12.14
N ILE A 23 5.39 -11.44 -10.96
CA ILE A 23 6.22 -10.25 -10.77
C ILE A 23 7.62 -10.75 -10.43
N ALA A 24 8.57 -10.55 -11.34
CA ALA A 24 9.96 -10.86 -11.08
C ALA A 24 10.41 -10.15 -9.80
N GLU A 25 11.22 -10.79 -8.97
CA GLU A 25 11.76 -10.27 -7.71
C GLU A 25 10.82 -10.34 -6.50
N PHE A 26 9.57 -10.78 -6.65
CA PHE A 26 8.70 -11.11 -5.53
C PHE A 26 8.88 -12.58 -5.15
N ASP A 27 9.18 -12.83 -3.91
CA ASP A 27 9.27 -14.18 -3.34
C ASP A 27 7.95 -14.49 -2.61
N TRP A 28 7.03 -15.13 -3.33
CA TRP A 28 5.71 -15.47 -2.81
C TRP A 28 5.76 -16.52 -1.70
N ASP A 29 6.74 -17.42 -1.73
CA ASP A 29 6.95 -18.40 -0.68
C ASP A 29 7.38 -17.71 0.62
N TYR A 30 8.28 -16.72 0.51
CA TYR A 30 8.70 -15.90 1.63
C TYR A 30 7.54 -15.05 2.19
N ALA A 31 6.77 -14.41 1.33
CA ALA A 31 5.58 -13.66 1.74
C ALA A 31 4.55 -14.54 2.47
N GLY A 32 4.36 -15.78 1.99
CA GLY A 32 3.48 -16.79 2.58
C GLY A 32 3.87 -17.25 3.99
N ILE A 33 5.12 -17.02 4.43
CA ILE A 33 5.53 -17.26 5.82
C ILE A 33 4.81 -16.30 6.76
N TYR A 34 4.63 -15.05 6.36
CA TYR A 34 3.96 -14.00 7.15
C TYR A 34 2.44 -14.02 6.96
N LEU A 35 1.97 -14.21 5.74
CA LEU A 35 0.57 -14.15 5.36
C LEU A 35 0.16 -15.46 4.68
N LYS A 36 -0.32 -16.42 5.48
CA LYS A 36 -0.68 -17.78 5.02
C LYS A 36 -1.93 -17.80 4.14
N ASP A 37 -2.84 -16.85 4.34
CA ASP A 37 -4.05 -16.73 3.53
C ASP A 37 -3.73 -16.00 2.23
N LYS A 38 -3.93 -16.68 1.10
CA LYS A 38 -3.63 -16.16 -0.24
C LYS A 38 -4.42 -14.90 -0.57
N THR A 39 -5.67 -14.84 -0.17
CA THR A 39 -6.55 -13.68 -0.42
C THR A 39 -6.05 -12.46 0.35
N VAL A 40 -5.68 -12.67 1.62
CA VAL A 40 -5.10 -11.61 2.47
C VAL A 40 -3.76 -11.14 1.89
N LEU A 41 -2.92 -12.07 1.42
CA LEU A 41 -1.63 -11.71 0.81
C LEU A 41 -1.82 -10.88 -0.46
N LEU A 42 -2.71 -11.31 -1.37
CA LEU A 42 -3.01 -10.55 -2.59
C LEU A 42 -3.56 -9.15 -2.29
N GLN A 43 -4.46 -9.04 -1.30
CA GLN A 43 -4.96 -7.74 -0.86
C GLN A 43 -3.83 -6.87 -0.29
N THR A 44 -2.95 -7.45 0.53
CA THR A 44 -1.80 -6.73 1.09
C THR A 44 -0.85 -6.22 -0.01
N VAL A 45 -0.60 -7.03 -1.05
CA VAL A 45 0.21 -6.62 -2.20
C VAL A 45 -0.46 -5.48 -2.98
N LYS A 46 -1.77 -5.54 -3.16
CA LYS A 46 -2.55 -4.47 -3.80
C LYS A 46 -2.49 -3.17 -2.99
N ASP A 47 -2.64 -3.27 -1.67
CA ASP A 47 -2.53 -2.12 -0.77
C ASP A 47 -1.11 -1.54 -0.78
N TYR A 48 -0.09 -2.40 -0.77
CA TYR A 48 1.31 -2.00 -0.91
C TYR A 48 1.53 -1.21 -2.20
N TYR A 49 1.04 -1.71 -3.35
CA TYR A 49 1.09 -1.00 -4.62
C TYR A 49 0.40 0.37 -4.58
N SER A 50 -0.78 0.44 -4.00
CA SER A 50 -1.60 1.65 -3.96
C SER A 50 -0.94 2.83 -3.23
N VAL A 51 -0.03 2.54 -2.30
CA VAL A 51 0.67 3.56 -1.50
C VAL A 51 2.09 3.85 -1.99
N MET A 52 2.60 3.11 -3.00
CA MET A 52 4.00 3.25 -3.44
C MET A 52 4.35 4.65 -3.91
N GLU A 53 3.49 5.29 -4.72
CA GLU A 53 3.72 6.66 -5.20
C GLU A 53 3.90 7.65 -4.04
N ARG A 54 2.99 7.60 -3.09
CA ARG A 54 3.06 8.44 -1.90
C ARG A 54 4.33 8.18 -1.09
N ASN A 55 4.71 6.92 -0.96
CA ASN A 55 5.91 6.52 -0.22
C ASN A 55 7.18 7.02 -0.91
N ILE A 56 7.24 6.99 -2.24
CA ILE A 56 8.34 7.51 -3.05
C ILE A 56 8.48 9.02 -2.82
N CYS A 57 7.39 9.79 -2.94
CA CYS A 57 7.40 11.23 -2.71
C CYS A 57 7.83 11.56 -1.27
N GLN A 58 7.27 10.89 -0.28
CA GLN A 58 7.59 11.11 1.13
C GLN A 58 9.05 10.77 1.46
N LEU A 59 9.59 9.69 0.85
CA LEU A 59 10.98 9.30 1.03
C LEU A 59 11.93 10.37 0.48
N GLN A 60 11.60 10.99 -0.66
CA GLN A 60 12.37 12.09 -1.24
C GLN A 60 12.33 13.34 -0.35
N GLU A 61 11.16 13.72 0.15
CA GLU A 61 11.01 14.86 1.07
C GLU A 61 11.84 14.66 2.34
N LEU A 62 11.78 13.48 2.95
CA LEU A 62 12.56 13.19 4.15
C LEU A 62 14.07 13.18 3.90
N PHE A 63 14.50 12.79 2.70
CA PHE A 63 15.91 12.80 2.33
C PHE A 63 16.51 14.21 2.30
N GLU A 64 15.74 15.24 2.00
CA GLU A 64 16.19 16.63 2.00
C GLU A 64 16.58 17.12 3.41
N HIS A 65 16.07 16.46 4.44
CA HIS A 65 16.25 16.86 5.85
C HIS A 65 17.18 15.95 6.66
N ILE A 66 17.86 14.97 6.03
CA ILE A 66 18.74 14.00 6.73
C ILE A 66 19.96 14.63 7.41
N MET A 67 20.27 15.90 7.12
CA MET A 67 21.37 16.62 7.78
C MET A 67 20.98 17.10 9.18
N ASP A 68 19.71 17.20 9.48
CA ASP A 68 19.16 17.56 10.78
C ASP A 68 18.92 16.31 11.63
N GLU A 69 19.17 16.39 12.95
CA GLU A 69 18.98 15.23 13.84
C GLU A 69 17.54 14.71 13.84
N ASP A 70 16.56 15.61 13.89
CA ASP A 70 15.14 15.27 13.84
C ASP A 70 14.76 14.68 12.46
N GLY A 71 15.23 15.29 11.37
CA GLY A 71 15.00 14.82 10.00
C GLY A 71 15.61 13.42 9.75
N LEU A 72 16.82 13.16 10.28
CA LEU A 72 17.44 11.85 10.21
C LEU A 72 16.63 10.80 11.00
N ALA A 73 16.09 11.17 12.15
CA ALA A 73 15.26 10.28 12.97
C ALA A 73 13.95 9.94 12.24
N GLU A 74 13.29 10.91 11.61
CA GLU A 74 12.07 10.70 10.81
C GLU A 74 12.36 9.82 9.58
N TYR A 75 13.46 10.10 8.85
CA TYR A 75 13.90 9.27 7.73
C TYR A 75 14.09 7.82 8.15
N ARG A 76 14.76 7.57 9.28
CA ARG A 76 14.98 6.22 9.82
C ARG A 76 13.68 5.50 10.11
N ILE A 77 12.72 6.16 10.77
CA ILE A 77 11.40 5.58 11.09
C ILE A 77 10.68 5.20 9.80
N PHE A 78 10.70 6.07 8.81
CA PHE A 78 10.03 5.84 7.54
C PHE A 78 10.64 4.65 6.78
N VAL A 79 11.96 4.60 6.67
CA VAL A 79 12.69 3.49 6.03
C VAL A 79 12.47 2.17 6.77
N HIS A 80 12.38 2.19 8.10
CA HIS A 80 12.00 1.01 8.89
C HIS A 80 10.60 0.48 8.50
N GLY A 81 9.64 1.37 8.31
CA GLY A 81 8.30 1.01 7.82
C GLY A 81 8.35 0.40 6.42
N LEU A 82 9.10 1.02 5.49
CA LEU A 82 9.27 0.51 4.13
C LEU A 82 9.92 -0.88 4.11
N LYS A 83 10.93 -1.12 4.95
CA LYS A 83 11.56 -2.44 5.12
C LYS A 83 10.53 -3.50 5.51
N SER A 84 9.73 -3.23 6.53
CA SER A 84 8.72 -4.17 7.04
C SER A 84 7.62 -4.46 6.02
N ASN A 85 7.15 -3.43 5.33
CA ASN A 85 6.15 -3.56 4.28
C ASN A 85 6.68 -4.38 3.09
N SER A 86 7.92 -4.12 2.65
CA SER A 86 8.56 -4.85 1.55
C SER A 86 8.77 -6.32 1.89
N ALA A 87 9.19 -6.63 3.12
CA ALA A 87 9.34 -8.00 3.59
C ALA A 87 7.98 -8.74 3.59
N SER A 88 6.90 -8.11 4.02
CA SER A 88 5.57 -8.73 4.12
C SER A 88 4.97 -9.14 2.78
N VAL A 89 5.37 -8.47 1.70
CA VAL A 89 4.92 -8.78 0.32
C VAL A 89 5.94 -9.57 -0.49
N GLY A 90 7.08 -9.95 0.10
CA GLY A 90 8.13 -10.73 -0.59
C GLY A 90 9.03 -9.90 -1.51
N ALA A 91 9.03 -8.57 -1.44
CA ALA A 91 9.90 -7.68 -2.20
C ALA A 91 11.30 -7.63 -1.55
N LEU A 92 12.05 -8.73 -1.65
CA LEU A 92 13.28 -8.96 -0.87
C LEU A 92 14.42 -8.00 -1.21
N ILE A 93 14.49 -7.50 -2.42
CA ILE A 93 15.51 -6.51 -2.81
C ILE A 93 15.25 -5.21 -2.07
N LEU A 94 14.00 -4.74 -2.05
CA LEU A 94 13.59 -3.55 -1.33
C LEU A 94 13.77 -3.70 0.19
N ASP A 95 13.43 -4.86 0.78
CA ASP A 95 13.72 -5.15 2.20
C ASP A 95 15.21 -4.97 2.51
N LYS A 96 16.10 -5.56 1.70
CA LYS A 96 17.54 -5.50 1.92
C LYS A 96 18.09 -4.08 1.80
N LEU A 97 17.68 -3.33 0.78
CA LEU A 97 18.11 -1.94 0.59
C LEU A 97 17.61 -1.05 1.72
N ALA A 98 16.33 -1.17 2.11
CA ALA A 98 15.77 -0.43 3.24
C ALA A 98 16.50 -0.76 4.56
N ARG A 99 16.86 -2.03 4.78
CA ARG A 99 17.68 -2.43 5.94
C ARG A 99 19.04 -1.76 5.97
N LEU A 100 19.72 -1.66 4.82
CA LEU A 100 21.02 -0.98 4.74
C LEU A 100 20.90 0.51 5.02
N LEU A 101 19.84 1.16 4.54
CA LEU A 101 19.54 2.56 4.82
C LEU A 101 19.19 2.78 6.30
N GLU A 102 18.39 1.90 6.90
CA GLU A 102 18.05 1.95 8.33
C GLU A 102 19.31 1.86 9.19
N ILE A 103 20.23 0.93 8.89
CA ILE A 103 21.50 0.79 9.60
C ILE A 103 22.35 2.06 9.46
N ALA A 104 22.47 2.60 8.24
CA ALA A 104 23.20 3.83 8.00
C ALA A 104 22.61 5.02 8.78
N ALA A 105 21.29 5.10 8.88
CA ALA A 105 20.62 6.14 9.67
C ALA A 105 20.80 5.96 11.18
N ILE A 106 20.85 4.72 11.67
CA ILE A 106 21.16 4.42 13.08
C ILE A 106 22.60 4.85 13.41
N ASP A 107 23.54 4.57 12.49
CA ASP A 107 24.96 4.89 12.67
C ASP A 107 25.28 6.38 12.42
N GLY A 108 24.32 7.18 11.92
CA GLY A 108 24.52 8.55 11.50
C GLY A 108 25.43 8.69 10.26
N ASP A 109 25.56 7.63 9.47
CA ASP A 109 26.42 7.59 8.26
C ASP A 109 25.68 8.25 7.08
N ILE A 110 25.69 9.57 7.08
CA ILE A 110 25.05 10.40 6.05
C ILE A 110 25.60 10.09 4.65
N GLN A 111 26.89 9.86 4.53
CA GLN A 111 27.52 9.56 3.23
C GLN A 111 26.98 8.26 2.64
N ARG A 112 26.78 7.26 3.48
CA ARG A 112 26.21 5.98 3.06
C ARG A 112 24.73 6.13 2.69
N ILE A 113 23.96 6.92 3.43
CA ILE A 113 22.57 7.24 3.06
C ILE A 113 22.53 7.92 1.70
N GLN A 114 23.35 8.94 1.46
CA GLN A 114 23.42 9.66 0.18
C GLN A 114 23.77 8.74 -0.99
N THR A 115 24.56 7.69 -0.76
CA THR A 115 24.93 6.69 -1.77
C THR A 115 23.79 5.70 -2.04
N LEU A 116 23.12 5.22 -1.00
CA LEU A 116 22.12 4.16 -1.11
C LEU A 116 20.72 4.66 -1.45
N HIS A 117 20.37 5.88 -1.01
CA HIS A 117 19.04 6.45 -1.23
C HIS A 117 18.62 6.49 -2.70
N PRO A 118 19.43 7.03 -3.65
CA PRO A 118 19.04 7.04 -5.05
C PRO A 118 18.85 5.64 -5.63
N VAL A 119 19.64 4.66 -5.20
CA VAL A 119 19.51 3.26 -5.63
C VAL A 119 18.20 2.66 -5.12
N PHE A 120 17.86 2.92 -3.86
CA PHE A 120 16.61 2.45 -3.27
C PHE A 120 15.39 3.10 -3.94
N LEU A 121 15.48 4.40 -4.24
CA LEU A 121 14.43 5.14 -4.92
C LEU A 121 14.18 4.59 -6.33
N GLU A 122 15.23 4.38 -7.10
CA GLU A 122 15.15 3.77 -8.44
C GLU A 122 14.50 2.38 -8.37
N GLU A 123 14.88 1.56 -7.40
CA GLU A 123 14.33 0.23 -7.23
C GLU A 123 12.84 0.26 -6.84
N LEU A 124 12.39 1.21 -6.01
CA LEU A 124 10.97 1.43 -5.72
C LEU A 124 10.18 1.79 -6.99
N GLU A 125 10.72 2.67 -7.83
CA GLU A 125 10.09 3.04 -9.10
C GLU A 125 10.01 1.84 -10.07
N VAL A 126 11.07 1.05 -10.17
CA VAL A 126 11.09 -0.17 -10.99
C VAL A 126 10.04 -1.17 -10.50
N HIS A 127 9.95 -1.42 -9.20
CA HIS A 127 8.94 -2.32 -8.63
C HIS A 127 7.54 -1.82 -8.92
N LYS A 128 7.27 -0.52 -8.74
CA LYS A 128 5.99 0.09 -9.06
C LYS A 128 5.61 -0.14 -10.53
N GLN A 129 6.54 0.12 -11.47
CA GLN A 129 6.30 -0.09 -12.90
C GLN A 129 5.99 -1.55 -13.24
N ARG A 130 6.65 -2.51 -12.58
CA ARG A 130 6.41 -3.94 -12.79
C ARG A 130 5.08 -4.42 -12.20
N MET A 131 4.62 -3.79 -11.14
CA MET A 131 3.33 -4.09 -10.53
C MET A 131 2.15 -3.47 -11.30
N ALA A 132 2.36 -2.35 -11.98
CA ALA A 132 1.32 -1.60 -12.67
C ALA A 132 0.43 -2.46 -13.61
N PRO A 133 0.95 -3.36 -14.45
CA PRO A 133 0.12 -4.19 -15.34
C PRO A 133 -0.88 -5.09 -14.60
N PHE A 134 -0.63 -5.41 -13.34
CA PHE A 134 -1.47 -6.31 -12.55
C PHE A 134 -2.48 -5.57 -11.67
N PHE A 135 -2.16 -4.32 -11.29
CA PHE A 135 -2.95 -3.58 -10.31
C PHE A 135 -3.51 -2.26 -10.84
N ASP A 136 -2.97 -1.71 -11.93
CA ASP A 136 -3.63 -0.63 -12.66
C ASP A 136 -4.77 -1.24 -13.47
N THR A 137 -5.91 -1.45 -12.81
CA THR A 137 -7.15 -1.60 -13.58
C THR A 137 -7.29 -0.34 -14.45
N PRO A 138 -7.62 -0.46 -15.77
CA PRO A 138 -8.10 0.69 -16.50
C PRO A 138 -9.15 1.33 -15.60
N LYS A 139 -8.95 2.58 -15.22
CA LYS A 139 -10.02 3.32 -14.56
C LYS A 139 -11.20 3.20 -15.50
N GLU A 140 -12.11 2.27 -15.22
CA GLU A 140 -13.47 2.53 -15.62
C GLU A 140 -13.71 3.92 -15.08
N GLU A 141 -13.78 4.88 -15.99
CA GLU A 141 -14.38 6.14 -15.67
C GLU A 141 -15.73 5.77 -15.08
N LYS A 142 -15.78 5.63 -13.76
CA LYS A 142 -17.03 5.75 -13.07
C LYS A 142 -17.47 7.14 -13.43
N THR A 143 -18.21 7.24 -14.51
CA THR A 143 -19.14 8.31 -14.78
C THR A 143 -20.21 8.23 -13.69
N GLY A 144 -19.74 8.25 -12.46
CA GLY A 144 -20.52 8.67 -11.33
C GLY A 144 -20.69 10.16 -11.54
N SER A 145 -21.80 10.55 -12.10
CA SER A 145 -22.36 11.89 -12.02
C SER A 145 -22.67 12.22 -10.55
N GLY A 146 -21.70 12.00 -9.69
CA GLY A 146 -21.68 12.52 -8.35
C GLY A 146 -21.42 13.99 -8.46
N ASP A 147 -22.46 14.81 -8.21
CA ASP A 147 -22.32 16.26 -8.18
C ASP A 147 -21.20 16.61 -7.18
N MET A 148 -20.09 17.17 -7.70
CA MET A 148 -18.95 17.65 -6.92
C MET A 148 -19.41 18.62 -5.79
N GLN A 149 -20.56 19.24 -5.98
CA GLN A 149 -21.20 20.11 -5.00
C GLN A 149 -21.73 19.30 -3.82
N THR A 150 -22.39 18.19 -4.08
CA THR A 150 -22.93 17.26 -3.08
C THR A 150 -21.80 16.64 -2.24
N LEU A 151 -20.71 16.22 -2.87
CA LEU A 151 -19.53 15.70 -2.16
C LEU A 151 -18.91 16.77 -1.24
N LYS A 152 -18.81 18.02 -1.67
CA LYS A 152 -18.29 19.12 -0.84
C LYS A 152 -19.20 19.40 0.36
N ILE A 153 -20.50 19.27 0.20
CA ILE A 153 -21.46 19.41 1.31
C ILE A 153 -21.24 18.31 2.33
N HIS A 154 -21.22 17.04 1.91
CA HIS A 154 -21.01 15.89 2.80
C HIS A 154 -19.67 15.96 3.54
N LEU A 155 -18.58 16.35 2.85
CA LEU A 155 -17.27 16.52 3.50
C LEU A 155 -17.26 17.66 4.54
N ARG A 156 -18.00 18.75 4.28
CA ARG A 156 -18.14 19.83 5.26
C ARG A 156 -18.93 19.36 6.48
N ASP A 157 -20.06 18.71 6.26
CA ASP A 157 -20.95 18.23 7.31
C ASP A 157 -20.27 17.16 8.18
N LEU A 158 -19.49 16.24 7.56
CA LEU A 158 -18.63 15.30 8.26
C LEU A 158 -17.58 16.00 9.13
N ARG A 159 -16.95 17.06 8.61
CA ARG A 159 -15.97 17.85 9.38
C ARG A 159 -16.63 18.50 10.61
N GLU A 160 -17.84 19.02 10.48
CA GLU A 160 -18.57 19.62 11.61
C GLU A 160 -18.91 18.56 12.67
N CYS A 161 -19.41 17.38 12.29
CA CYS A 161 -19.66 16.25 13.20
C CYS A 161 -18.39 15.83 13.96
N LEU A 162 -17.24 15.75 13.29
CA LEU A 162 -15.97 15.39 13.93
C LEU A 162 -15.47 16.46 14.91
N ILE A 163 -15.72 17.74 14.63
CA ILE A 163 -15.38 18.85 15.54
C ILE A 163 -16.26 18.83 16.78
N GLU A 164 -17.54 18.57 16.64
CA GLU A 164 -18.51 18.51 17.72
C GLU A 164 -18.44 17.21 18.52
N ARG A 165 -17.64 16.22 18.05
CA ARG A 165 -17.54 14.86 18.60
C ARG A 165 -18.87 14.09 18.60
N ASP A 166 -19.74 14.43 17.67
CA ASP A 166 -20.96 13.69 17.40
C ASP A 166 -20.70 12.70 16.27
N TYR A 167 -20.54 11.41 16.61
CA TYR A 167 -20.13 10.37 15.66
C TYR A 167 -21.32 9.69 14.98
N ASP A 168 -22.51 9.74 15.56
CA ASP A 168 -23.70 9.07 14.98
C ASP A 168 -24.09 9.63 13.60
N PRO A 169 -24.15 10.95 13.38
CA PRO A 169 -24.37 11.52 12.06
C PRO A 169 -23.21 11.32 11.10
N ALA A 170 -21.95 11.19 11.59
CA ALA A 170 -20.79 11.00 10.74
C ALA A 170 -20.81 9.64 10.01
N ASP A 171 -21.28 8.58 10.66
CA ASP A 171 -21.41 7.25 10.05
C ASP A 171 -22.49 7.24 8.95
N GLU A 172 -23.58 7.99 9.10
CA GLU A 172 -24.64 8.14 8.09
C GLU A 172 -24.09 8.88 6.84
N ILE A 173 -23.37 10.00 7.05
CA ILE A 173 -22.74 10.77 5.97
C ILE A 173 -21.71 9.93 5.20
N MET A 174 -20.88 9.15 5.89
CA MET A 174 -19.91 8.26 5.25
C MET A 174 -20.58 7.17 4.40
N SER A 175 -21.75 6.70 4.81
CA SER A 175 -22.53 5.73 4.01
C SER A 175 -23.07 6.35 2.73
N GLU A 176 -23.45 7.63 2.74
CA GLU A 176 -23.95 8.34 1.55
C GLU A 176 -22.83 8.64 0.54
N ILE A 177 -21.61 8.95 1.01
CA ILE A 177 -20.45 9.21 0.14
C ILE A 177 -20.04 7.94 -0.63
N ASN A 178 -20.29 6.76 -0.08
CA ASN A 178 -19.90 5.47 -0.65
C ASN A 178 -20.93 4.85 -1.60
N GLN A 179 -22.06 5.51 -1.87
CA GLN A 179 -23.05 5.10 -2.86
C GLN A 179 -22.79 5.73 -4.23
#